data_94a6107377f76355e3cacf4f54f1ba8e
#
_entry.id   94a6107377f76355e3cacf4f54f1ba8e
#
_cell.length_a   1.000
_cell.length_b   1.000
_cell.length_c   1.000
_cell.angle_alpha   90.00
_cell.angle_beta   90.00
_cell.angle_gamma   90.00
#
_symmetry.space_group_name_H-M   'P 1'
#
loop_
_entity.id
_entity.type
_entity.pdbx_description
1 polymer ?
#
loop_
_entity_poly.entity_id
_entity_poly.type
_entity_poly.pdbx_seq_one_letter_code
_entity_poly.pdbx_strand_id
1 'polypeptide(L)'
;MPESPINEPAESSAVPDAFRAAGAIAWRLVGIGLAGWGVLQIAERTSTILIPIAIGVLLTALLAPLVRVSRRRLGGSPYLHAGMSVVLLLAAISGVLYFVGNEFATGFANLRTATVEGLTKLETWLNGVARGRLESILTSALTQVRTWIADNTSSIASQALSLGGSAAALVAGFLLAVVTAIFFLADGSSIWRWVVGLFPRDVRATVRRSGQASWFALEGYARTQVIVAAVDAVGIGIGAALLSVPLVVPIMALVFLSAFVPIIGATISGALAVLLALVTNGWTSGLVMLGIVLAVMQVESHVLQPLLMGKAVNLHPWAVIIGVAVGALLMGVAGALFAVPVMAMVNAGAQAGRGVSVTGT
;
A
#
# COMPACT_ATOMS: atom_id res chain seq x y z
N MET A 1 -65.94 50.11 -32.17
CA MET A 1 -65.62 49.14 -31.09
C MET A 1 -64.38 48.47 -31.52
N PRO A 2 -63.26 48.71 -30.85
CA PRO A 2 -62.05 47.91 -31.09
C PRO A 2 -62.04 46.69 -30.14
N GLU A 3 -61.77 45.50 -30.71
CA GLU A 3 -61.67 44.23 -30.02
C GLU A 3 -60.43 44.24 -29.09
N SER A 4 -60.67 43.86 -27.88
CA SER A 4 -59.62 43.66 -26.89
C SER A 4 -58.73 42.43 -27.22
N PRO A 5 -57.40 42.49 -27.12
CA PRO A 5 -56.57 41.32 -27.34
C PRO A 5 -56.80 40.30 -26.21
N ILE A 6 -57.09 39.08 -26.60
CA ILE A 6 -57.24 37.93 -25.75
C ILE A 6 -55.83 37.68 -25.14
N ASN A 7 -55.69 37.91 -23.84
CA ASN A 7 -54.48 37.48 -23.05
C ASN A 7 -54.49 35.97 -22.98
N GLU A 8 -53.67 35.30 -23.81
CA GLU A 8 -53.33 33.91 -23.60
C GLU A 8 -52.54 33.79 -22.27
N PRO A 9 -52.98 32.94 -21.33
CA PRO A 9 -52.19 32.69 -20.15
C PRO A 9 -50.92 31.95 -20.59
N ALA A 10 -49.77 32.58 -20.38
CA ALA A 10 -48.48 31.92 -20.49
C ALA A 10 -48.50 30.67 -19.57
N GLU A 11 -48.57 29.49 -20.16
CA GLU A 11 -48.33 28.23 -19.51
C GLU A 11 -46.89 28.24 -18.99
N SER A 12 -46.71 28.79 -17.80
CA SER A 12 -45.48 28.61 -17.04
C SER A 12 -45.46 27.18 -16.54
N SER A 13 -44.88 26.27 -17.32
CA SER A 13 -44.39 25.00 -16.83
C SER A 13 -43.19 25.26 -15.89
N ALA A 14 -43.50 25.87 -14.77
CA ALA A 14 -42.52 26.24 -13.77
C ALA A 14 -42.14 25.01 -12.95
N VAL A 15 -41.20 24.21 -13.52
CA VAL A 15 -40.43 23.34 -12.69
C VAL A 15 -39.65 24.27 -11.73
N PRO A 16 -39.86 24.16 -10.40
CA PRO A 16 -39.17 25.01 -9.43
C PRO A 16 -37.68 25.01 -9.67
N ASP A 17 -37.04 26.18 -9.56
CA ASP A 17 -35.59 26.33 -9.83
C ASP A 17 -34.72 25.37 -9.00
N ALA A 18 -35.20 24.98 -7.81
CA ALA A 18 -34.58 23.92 -7.01
C ALA A 18 -34.51 22.57 -7.70
N PHE A 19 -35.58 22.18 -8.46
CA PHE A 19 -35.59 20.92 -9.22
C PHE A 19 -34.69 20.98 -10.46
N ARG A 20 -34.59 22.14 -11.09
CA ARG A 20 -33.65 22.35 -12.23
C ARG A 20 -32.20 22.28 -11.75
N ALA A 21 -31.89 22.94 -10.63
CA ALA A 21 -30.56 22.87 -10.00
C ALA A 21 -30.22 21.43 -9.55
N ALA A 22 -31.16 20.75 -8.89
CA ALA A 22 -30.98 19.35 -8.46
C ALA A 22 -30.79 18.43 -9.67
N GLY A 23 -31.57 18.59 -10.75
CA GLY A 23 -31.40 17.83 -11.99
C GLY A 23 -30.05 18.06 -12.65
N ALA A 24 -29.57 19.31 -12.71
CA ALA A 24 -28.28 19.65 -13.29
C ALA A 24 -27.12 19.07 -12.46
N ILE A 25 -27.23 19.07 -11.14
CA ILE A 25 -26.25 18.44 -10.23
C ILE A 25 -26.28 16.92 -10.39
N ALA A 26 -27.48 16.32 -10.39
CA ALA A 26 -27.62 14.87 -10.53
C ALA A 26 -27.05 14.38 -11.87
N TRP A 27 -27.30 15.07 -12.99
CA TRP A 27 -26.74 14.72 -14.30
C TRP A 27 -25.21 14.82 -14.34
N ARG A 28 -24.64 15.86 -13.69
CA ARG A 28 -23.19 15.99 -13.56
C ARG A 28 -22.59 14.87 -12.71
N LEU A 29 -23.25 14.48 -11.62
CA LEU A 29 -22.82 13.36 -10.77
C LEU A 29 -22.89 12.03 -11.53
N VAL A 30 -23.95 11.79 -12.32
CA VAL A 30 -24.06 10.61 -13.17
C VAL A 30 -22.94 10.60 -14.23
N GLY A 31 -22.70 11.74 -14.89
CA GLY A 31 -21.61 11.86 -15.86
C GLY A 31 -20.22 11.60 -15.25
N ILE A 32 -19.95 12.14 -14.07
CA ILE A 32 -18.71 11.88 -13.31
C ILE A 32 -18.64 10.41 -12.91
N GLY A 33 -19.75 9.82 -12.44
CA GLY A 33 -19.81 8.40 -12.06
C GLY A 33 -19.55 7.47 -13.24
N LEU A 34 -20.16 7.73 -14.40
CA LEU A 34 -19.95 6.95 -15.64
C LEU A 34 -18.50 7.12 -16.16
N ALA A 35 -17.96 8.33 -16.14
CA ALA A 35 -16.56 8.57 -16.51
C ALA A 35 -15.61 7.83 -15.55
N GLY A 36 -15.86 7.91 -14.24
CA GLY A 36 -15.11 7.19 -13.23
C GLY A 36 -15.18 5.67 -13.43
N TRP A 37 -16.38 5.14 -13.66
CA TRP A 37 -16.57 3.71 -13.97
C TRP A 37 -15.82 3.29 -15.24
N GLY A 38 -15.88 4.09 -16.32
CA GLY A 38 -15.11 3.82 -17.53
C GLY A 38 -13.61 3.79 -17.31
N VAL A 39 -13.08 4.74 -16.53
CA VAL A 39 -11.67 4.75 -16.13
C VAL A 39 -11.31 3.50 -15.33
N LEU A 40 -12.15 3.07 -14.39
CA LEU A 40 -11.93 1.87 -13.60
C LEU A 40 -11.92 0.60 -14.46
N GLN A 41 -12.85 0.47 -15.43
CA GLN A 41 -12.89 -0.64 -16.36
C GLN A 41 -11.63 -0.71 -17.24
N ILE A 42 -11.14 0.45 -17.71
CA ILE A 42 -9.89 0.52 -18.46
C ILE A 42 -8.71 0.13 -17.56
N ALA A 43 -8.66 0.64 -16.32
CA ALA A 43 -7.62 0.34 -15.35
C ALA A 43 -7.56 -1.16 -15.01
N GLU A 44 -8.71 -1.81 -14.82
CA GLU A 44 -8.80 -3.24 -14.56
C GLU A 44 -8.26 -4.07 -15.74
N ARG A 45 -8.71 -3.77 -16.95
CA ARG A 45 -8.26 -4.46 -18.18
C ARG A 45 -6.78 -4.22 -18.49
N THR A 46 -6.25 -3.08 -18.09
CA THR A 46 -4.86 -2.67 -18.35
C THR A 46 -3.96 -2.85 -17.11
N SER A 47 -4.46 -3.50 -16.07
CA SER A 47 -3.78 -3.68 -14.79
C SER A 47 -2.38 -4.28 -14.93
N THR A 48 -2.21 -5.23 -15.87
CA THR A 48 -0.91 -5.87 -16.17
C THR A 48 0.17 -4.86 -16.59
N ILE A 49 -0.20 -3.73 -17.16
CA ILE A 49 0.73 -2.65 -17.55
C ILE A 49 0.72 -1.54 -16.51
N LEU A 50 -0.46 -1.21 -15.99
CA LEU A 50 -0.65 -0.08 -15.08
C LEU A 50 0.04 -0.29 -13.73
N ILE A 51 -0.03 -1.52 -13.19
CA ILE A 51 0.61 -1.86 -11.90
C ILE A 51 2.14 -1.71 -11.99
N PRO A 52 2.87 -2.28 -12.96
CA PRO A 52 4.30 -2.04 -13.12
C PRO A 52 4.66 -0.55 -13.28
N ILE A 53 3.89 0.21 -14.05
CA ILE A 53 4.12 1.65 -14.19
C ILE A 53 3.93 2.36 -12.85
N ALA A 54 2.87 2.06 -12.10
CA ALA A 54 2.63 2.64 -10.79
C ALA A 54 3.74 2.29 -9.79
N ILE A 55 4.25 1.05 -9.81
CA ILE A 55 5.43 0.64 -9.04
C ILE A 55 6.66 1.47 -9.47
N GLY A 56 6.91 1.62 -10.77
CA GLY A 56 8.01 2.41 -11.30
C GLY A 56 7.93 3.89 -10.87
N VAL A 57 6.74 4.47 -10.86
CA VAL A 57 6.49 5.84 -10.37
C VAL A 57 6.75 5.95 -8.86
N LEU A 58 6.30 4.96 -8.07
CA LEU A 58 6.55 4.92 -6.62
C LEU A 58 8.05 4.76 -6.31
N LEU A 59 8.75 3.89 -7.03
CA LEU A 59 10.20 3.75 -6.95
C LEU A 59 10.92 5.04 -7.34
N THR A 60 10.43 5.74 -8.36
CA THR A 60 10.94 7.07 -8.74
C THR A 60 10.80 8.06 -7.59
N ALA A 61 9.62 8.13 -6.98
CA ALA A 61 9.37 9.02 -5.84
C ALA A 61 10.31 8.71 -4.66
N LEU A 62 10.56 7.43 -4.39
CA LEU A 62 11.47 6.98 -3.35
C LEU A 62 12.95 7.33 -3.66
N LEU A 63 13.39 7.10 -4.90
CA LEU A 63 14.78 7.28 -5.32
C LEU A 63 15.12 8.72 -5.73
N ALA A 64 14.13 9.55 -6.04
CA ALA A 64 14.32 10.93 -6.49
C ALA A 64 15.25 11.77 -5.58
N PRO A 65 15.17 11.73 -4.23
CA PRO A 65 16.09 12.46 -3.37
C PRO A 65 17.53 11.96 -3.50
N LEU A 66 17.73 10.65 -3.63
CA LEU A 66 19.06 10.04 -3.80
C LEU A 66 19.70 10.50 -5.12
N VAL A 67 18.94 10.45 -6.21
CA VAL A 67 19.40 10.92 -7.53
C VAL A 67 19.70 12.41 -7.50
N ARG A 68 18.87 13.24 -6.83
CA ARG A 68 19.12 14.67 -6.69
C ARG A 68 20.44 14.97 -5.94
N VAL A 69 20.69 14.26 -4.85
CA VAL A 69 21.94 14.41 -4.06
C VAL A 69 23.15 13.93 -4.86
N SER A 70 23.07 12.77 -5.48
CA SER A 70 24.12 12.18 -6.30
C SER A 70 24.52 13.11 -7.46
N ARG A 71 23.53 13.63 -8.21
CA ARG A 71 23.76 14.59 -9.31
C ARG A 71 24.42 15.89 -8.85
N ARG A 72 24.05 16.41 -7.68
CA ARG A 72 24.65 17.62 -7.13
C ARG A 72 26.12 17.45 -6.73
N ARG A 73 26.49 16.24 -6.26
CA ARG A 73 27.85 15.96 -5.77
C ARG A 73 28.80 15.48 -6.86
N LEU A 74 28.32 14.66 -7.80
CA LEU A 74 29.17 13.94 -8.75
C LEU A 74 29.09 14.52 -10.17
N GLY A 75 28.06 15.35 -10.50
CA GLY A 75 27.82 15.81 -11.87
C GLY A 75 27.54 14.63 -12.80
N GLY A 76 27.51 14.88 -14.12
CA GLY A 76 27.36 13.82 -15.13
C GLY A 76 25.94 13.60 -15.65
N SER A 77 25.76 12.50 -16.40
CA SER A 77 24.51 12.19 -17.08
C SER A 77 23.38 11.82 -16.12
N PRO A 78 22.16 12.40 -16.28
CA PRO A 78 21.00 12.02 -15.46
C PRO A 78 20.66 10.53 -15.53
N TYR A 79 20.80 9.91 -16.68
CA TYR A 79 20.54 8.48 -16.87
C TYR A 79 21.51 7.60 -16.10
N LEU A 80 22.78 8.00 -15.97
CA LEU A 80 23.77 7.26 -15.21
C LEU A 80 23.42 7.23 -13.71
N HIS A 81 23.03 8.38 -13.13
CA HIS A 81 22.62 8.44 -11.73
C HIS A 81 21.29 7.72 -11.47
N ALA A 82 20.35 7.80 -12.41
CA ALA A 82 19.10 7.04 -12.34
C ALA A 82 19.37 5.53 -12.37
N GLY A 83 20.15 5.05 -13.34
CA GLY A 83 20.54 3.65 -13.47
C GLY A 83 21.27 3.13 -12.23
N MET A 84 22.28 3.88 -11.74
CA MET A 84 23.02 3.51 -10.54
C MET A 84 22.15 3.42 -9.28
N SER A 85 21.21 4.35 -9.11
CA SER A 85 20.26 4.30 -7.99
C SER A 85 19.32 3.11 -8.06
N VAL A 86 18.86 2.76 -9.25
CA VAL A 86 18.03 1.58 -9.48
C VAL A 86 18.83 0.30 -9.23
N VAL A 87 20.05 0.20 -9.75
CA VAL A 87 20.94 -0.95 -9.50
C VAL A 87 21.23 -1.13 -8.02
N LEU A 88 21.49 -0.03 -7.28
CA LEU A 88 21.71 -0.07 -5.84
C LEU A 88 20.46 -0.59 -5.11
N LEU A 89 19.27 -0.13 -5.48
CA LEU A 89 18.01 -0.62 -4.91
C LEU A 89 17.82 -2.10 -5.21
N LEU A 90 18.06 -2.54 -6.46
CA LEU A 90 17.94 -3.95 -6.84
C LEU A 90 18.95 -4.83 -6.09
N ALA A 91 20.18 -4.35 -5.91
CA ALA A 91 21.18 -5.06 -5.12
C ALA A 91 20.75 -5.17 -3.64
N ALA A 92 20.17 -4.12 -3.07
CA ALA A 92 19.63 -4.15 -1.71
C ALA A 92 18.47 -5.14 -1.58
N ILE A 93 17.50 -5.13 -2.50
CA ILE A 93 16.38 -6.08 -2.53
C ILE A 93 16.90 -7.51 -2.69
N SER A 94 17.82 -7.75 -3.63
CA SER A 94 18.41 -9.07 -3.85
C SER A 94 19.17 -9.58 -2.62
N GLY A 95 19.88 -8.68 -1.91
CA GLY A 95 20.53 -9.01 -0.65
C GLY A 95 19.53 -9.44 0.42
N VAL A 96 18.45 -8.68 0.61
CA VAL A 96 17.37 -9.05 1.56
C VAL A 96 16.76 -10.40 1.19
N LEU A 97 16.43 -10.62 -0.09
CA LEU A 97 15.85 -11.89 -0.56
C LEU A 97 16.81 -13.07 -0.36
N TYR A 98 18.11 -12.86 -0.55
CA TYR A 98 19.12 -13.87 -0.28
C TYR A 98 19.17 -14.26 1.21
N PHE A 99 19.19 -13.27 2.11
CA PHE A 99 19.18 -13.52 3.54
C PHE A 99 17.89 -14.20 4.00
N VAL A 100 16.73 -13.73 3.52
CA VAL A 100 15.43 -14.36 3.79
C VAL A 100 15.41 -15.81 3.30
N GLY A 101 15.85 -16.06 2.06
CA GLY A 101 15.88 -17.40 1.47
C GLY A 101 16.82 -18.35 2.22
N ASN A 102 18.00 -17.87 2.61
CA ASN A 102 18.98 -18.64 3.38
C ASN A 102 18.44 -19.01 4.77
N GLU A 103 17.81 -18.07 5.47
CA GLU A 103 17.22 -18.34 6.78
C GLU A 103 16.00 -19.26 6.70
N PHE A 104 15.19 -19.13 5.61
CA PHE A 104 14.13 -20.09 5.36
C PHE A 104 14.67 -21.51 5.11
N ALA A 105 15.72 -21.65 4.29
CA ALA A 105 16.29 -22.95 3.98
C ALA A 105 16.86 -23.66 5.23
N THR A 106 17.49 -22.89 6.13
CA THR A 106 18.09 -23.43 7.36
C THR A 106 17.11 -23.54 8.52
N GLY A 107 16.16 -22.60 8.64
CA GLY A 107 15.21 -22.51 9.75
C GLY A 107 13.93 -23.33 9.56
N PHE A 108 13.54 -23.66 8.32
CA PHE A 108 12.28 -24.35 8.06
C PHE A 108 12.22 -25.77 8.64
N ALA A 109 13.34 -26.50 8.64
CA ALA A 109 13.44 -27.82 9.25
C ALA A 109 13.24 -27.73 10.78
N ASN A 110 13.87 -26.73 11.41
CA ASN A 110 13.75 -26.47 12.83
C ASN A 110 12.33 -25.98 13.22
N LEU A 111 11.69 -25.18 12.36
CA LEU A 111 10.33 -24.71 12.56
C LEU A 111 9.32 -25.86 12.59
N ARG A 112 9.45 -26.86 11.70
CA ARG A 112 8.59 -28.03 11.68
C ARG A 112 8.65 -28.79 13.00
N THR A 113 9.86 -29.01 13.51
CA THR A 113 10.07 -29.70 14.79
C THR A 113 9.54 -28.86 15.96
N ALA A 114 9.89 -27.57 16.01
CA ALA A 114 9.43 -26.65 17.04
C ALA A 114 7.91 -26.46 17.04
N THR A 115 7.27 -26.45 15.86
CA THR A 115 5.80 -26.36 15.76
C THR A 115 5.11 -27.57 16.32
N VAL A 116 5.61 -28.78 16.03
CA VAL A 116 5.03 -30.03 16.60
C VAL A 116 5.20 -30.06 18.12
N GLU A 117 6.40 -29.73 18.63
CA GLU A 117 6.65 -29.64 20.06
C GLU A 117 5.85 -28.53 20.75
N GLY A 118 5.76 -27.35 20.11
CA GLY A 118 5.00 -26.21 20.61
C GLY A 118 3.49 -26.50 20.71
N LEU A 119 2.92 -27.14 19.70
CA LEU A 119 1.52 -27.59 19.74
C LEU A 119 1.27 -28.60 20.85
N THR A 120 2.20 -29.53 21.08
CA THR A 120 2.10 -30.51 22.18
C THR A 120 2.21 -29.83 23.56
N LYS A 121 3.10 -28.84 23.70
CA LYS A 121 3.20 -28.04 24.93
C LYS A 121 1.93 -27.19 25.17
N LEU A 122 1.36 -26.64 24.12
CA LEU A 122 0.12 -25.86 24.19
C LEU A 122 -1.06 -26.74 24.57
N GLU A 123 -1.17 -27.95 23.98
CA GLU A 123 -2.17 -28.94 24.37
C GLU A 123 -2.04 -29.34 25.84
N THR A 124 -0.81 -29.59 26.29
CA THR A 124 -0.53 -29.97 27.69
C THR A 124 -0.89 -28.85 28.66
N TRP A 125 -0.58 -27.60 28.30
CA TRP A 125 -0.95 -26.44 29.11
C TRP A 125 -2.46 -26.19 29.14
N LEU A 126 -3.13 -26.32 27.99
CA LEU A 126 -4.60 -26.18 27.88
C LEU A 126 -5.31 -27.21 28.73
N ASN A 127 -4.88 -28.49 28.70
CA ASN A 127 -5.43 -29.55 29.53
C ASN A 127 -5.20 -29.30 31.04
N GLY A 128 -4.19 -28.51 31.41
CA GLY A 128 -3.91 -28.12 32.78
C GLY A 128 -4.70 -26.91 33.30
N VAL A 129 -5.07 -25.99 32.45
CA VAL A 129 -5.62 -24.66 32.82
C VAL A 129 -7.08 -24.52 32.41
N ALA A 130 -7.45 -25.03 31.24
CA ALA A 130 -8.80 -24.87 30.67
C ALA A 130 -9.68 -26.07 31.00
N ARG A 131 -10.52 -25.92 32.01
CA ARG A 131 -11.60 -26.87 32.28
C ARG A 131 -12.90 -26.36 31.67
N GLY A 132 -13.43 -27.03 30.64
CA GLY A 132 -14.77 -26.81 30.12
C GLY A 132 -14.83 -26.23 28.69
N ARG A 133 -15.79 -25.33 28.45
CA ARG A 133 -16.13 -24.80 27.09
C ARG A 133 -14.98 -24.13 26.34
N LEU A 134 -14.02 -23.55 27.06
CA LEU A 134 -12.84 -22.92 26.45
C LEU A 134 -11.90 -23.95 25.82
N GLU A 135 -11.75 -25.12 26.45
CA GLU A 135 -10.94 -26.24 25.98
C GLU A 135 -11.42 -26.73 24.60
N SER A 136 -12.73 -26.91 24.44
CA SER A 136 -13.30 -27.40 23.18
C SER A 136 -13.16 -26.37 22.03
N ILE A 137 -13.27 -25.07 22.32
CA ILE A 137 -13.10 -23.99 21.32
C ILE A 137 -11.64 -23.90 20.87
N LEU A 138 -10.71 -23.93 21.82
CA LEU A 138 -9.28 -23.83 21.51
C LEU A 138 -8.75 -25.09 20.82
N THR A 139 -9.16 -26.25 21.24
CA THR A 139 -8.79 -27.54 20.61
C THR A 139 -9.34 -27.64 19.19
N SER A 140 -10.57 -27.21 18.95
CA SER A 140 -11.13 -27.15 17.59
C SER A 140 -10.45 -26.11 16.72
N ALA A 141 -10.08 -24.95 17.24
CA ALA A 141 -9.33 -23.95 16.52
C ALA A 141 -7.92 -24.44 16.13
N LEU A 142 -7.20 -25.09 17.06
CA LEU A 142 -5.88 -25.69 16.81
C LEU A 142 -5.97 -26.83 15.78
N THR A 143 -6.98 -27.65 15.85
CA THR A 143 -7.23 -28.73 14.88
C THR A 143 -7.53 -28.13 13.49
N GLN A 144 -8.36 -27.08 13.42
CA GLN A 144 -8.62 -26.38 12.15
C GLN A 144 -7.37 -25.75 11.55
N VAL A 145 -6.51 -25.14 12.36
CA VAL A 145 -5.22 -24.60 11.89
C VAL A 145 -4.31 -25.73 11.40
N ARG A 146 -4.26 -26.85 12.10
CA ARG A 146 -3.47 -28.04 11.71
C ARG A 146 -3.94 -28.64 10.39
N THR A 147 -5.25 -28.87 10.24
CA THR A 147 -5.85 -29.39 9.00
C THR A 147 -5.67 -28.36 7.87
N TRP A 148 -5.88 -27.08 8.12
CA TRP A 148 -5.68 -26.04 7.13
C TRP A 148 -4.23 -26.01 6.62
N ILE A 149 -3.23 -26.09 7.50
CA ILE A 149 -1.81 -26.17 7.11
C ILE A 149 -1.54 -27.45 6.32
N ALA A 150 -2.03 -28.60 6.78
CA ALA A 150 -1.81 -29.87 6.12
C ALA A 150 -2.44 -29.92 4.71
N ASP A 151 -3.70 -29.46 4.60
CA ASP A 151 -4.47 -29.50 3.35
C ASP A 151 -4.01 -28.44 2.35
N ASN A 152 -3.49 -27.31 2.82
CA ASN A 152 -3.06 -26.23 1.94
C ASN A 152 -1.57 -26.27 1.58
N THR A 153 -0.76 -27.15 2.18
CA THR A 153 0.66 -27.26 1.86
C THR A 153 0.89 -27.62 0.37
N SER A 154 0.09 -28.52 -0.17
CA SER A 154 0.15 -28.91 -1.60
C SER A 154 -0.40 -27.82 -2.51
N SER A 155 -1.45 -27.11 -2.11
CA SER A 155 -2.04 -26.01 -2.89
C SER A 155 -1.16 -24.77 -2.85
N ILE A 156 -0.48 -24.48 -1.74
CA ILE A 156 0.52 -23.40 -1.64
C ILE A 156 1.72 -23.72 -2.55
N ALA A 157 2.20 -24.96 -2.52
CA ALA A 157 3.29 -25.39 -3.41
C ALA A 157 2.87 -25.35 -4.91
N SER A 158 1.65 -25.80 -5.24
CA SER A 158 1.14 -25.75 -6.61
C SER A 158 0.83 -24.32 -7.07
N GLN A 159 0.36 -23.46 -6.20
CA GLN A 159 0.20 -22.02 -6.49
C GLN A 159 1.56 -21.32 -6.66
N ALA A 160 2.55 -21.63 -5.84
CA ALA A 160 3.92 -21.16 -6.04
C ALA A 160 4.51 -21.63 -7.38
N LEU A 161 4.22 -22.86 -7.79
CA LEU A 161 4.61 -23.40 -9.11
C LEU A 161 3.78 -22.79 -10.26
N SER A 162 2.49 -22.48 -10.04
CA SER A 162 1.65 -21.80 -11.04
C SER A 162 2.05 -20.33 -11.25
N LEU A 163 2.63 -19.70 -10.22
CA LEU A 163 3.32 -18.41 -10.36
C LEU A 163 4.53 -18.53 -11.31
N GLY A 164 5.17 -19.70 -11.40
CA GLY A 164 6.20 -20.00 -12.39
C GLY A 164 5.70 -19.96 -13.84
N GLY A 165 4.44 -20.35 -14.10
CA GLY A 165 3.79 -20.17 -15.42
C GLY A 165 3.59 -18.71 -15.81
N SER A 166 3.55 -17.80 -14.83
CA SER A 166 3.49 -16.34 -15.01
C SER A 166 4.86 -15.67 -14.95
N ALA A 167 5.97 -16.44 -14.88
CA ALA A 167 7.31 -15.88 -14.73
C ALA A 167 7.65 -14.87 -15.84
N ALA A 168 7.26 -15.16 -17.09
CA ALA A 168 7.45 -14.24 -18.19
C ALA A 168 6.69 -12.91 -17.97
N ALA A 169 5.46 -12.96 -17.48
CA ALA A 169 4.67 -11.77 -17.18
C ALA A 169 5.25 -10.99 -16.00
N LEU A 170 5.73 -11.68 -14.96
CA LEU A 170 6.41 -11.05 -13.82
C LEU A 170 7.72 -10.37 -14.25
N VAL A 171 8.54 -11.04 -15.08
CA VAL A 171 9.77 -10.46 -15.63
C VAL A 171 9.46 -9.25 -16.50
N ALA A 172 8.46 -9.35 -17.39
CA ALA A 172 8.04 -8.22 -18.23
C ALA A 172 7.54 -7.05 -17.39
N GLY A 173 6.71 -7.30 -16.39
CA GLY A 173 6.23 -6.28 -15.44
C GLY A 173 7.37 -5.64 -14.64
N PHE A 174 8.30 -6.44 -14.15
CA PHE A 174 9.49 -5.96 -13.45
C PHE A 174 10.35 -5.07 -14.34
N LEU A 175 10.65 -5.51 -15.56
CA LEU A 175 11.41 -4.73 -16.53
C LEU A 175 10.70 -3.42 -16.85
N LEU A 176 9.38 -3.44 -17.03
CA LEU A 176 8.59 -2.25 -17.28
C LEU A 176 8.65 -1.27 -16.08
N ALA A 177 8.58 -1.76 -14.85
CA ALA A 177 8.71 -0.93 -13.65
C ALA A 177 10.11 -0.29 -13.55
N VAL A 178 11.17 -1.07 -13.82
CA VAL A 178 12.56 -0.59 -13.82
C VAL A 178 12.77 0.47 -14.90
N VAL A 179 12.35 0.19 -16.14
CA VAL A 179 12.45 1.13 -17.26
C VAL A 179 11.67 2.42 -16.94
N THR A 180 10.45 2.31 -16.44
CA THR A 180 9.64 3.46 -16.00
C THR A 180 10.40 4.27 -14.94
N ALA A 181 10.95 3.64 -13.92
CA ALA A 181 11.69 4.32 -12.87
C ALA A 181 12.92 5.07 -13.43
N ILE A 182 13.69 4.45 -14.32
CA ILE A 182 14.87 5.09 -14.95
C ILE A 182 14.46 6.32 -15.75
N PHE A 183 13.45 6.21 -16.61
CA PHE A 183 13.00 7.34 -17.44
C PHE A 183 12.44 8.49 -16.59
N PHE A 184 11.63 8.19 -15.58
CA PHE A 184 11.07 9.24 -14.71
C PHE A 184 12.14 9.88 -13.82
N LEU A 185 13.14 9.12 -13.36
CA LEU A 185 14.27 9.68 -12.60
C LEU A 185 15.18 10.54 -13.48
N ALA A 186 15.42 10.12 -14.72
CA ALA A 186 16.33 10.82 -15.63
C ALA A 186 15.68 12.05 -16.27
N ASP A 187 14.45 11.92 -16.76
CA ASP A 187 13.78 12.91 -17.61
C ASP A 187 12.33 13.22 -17.23
N GLY A 188 11.96 12.97 -15.98
CA GLY A 188 10.58 13.17 -15.48
C GLY A 188 10.06 14.62 -15.69
N SER A 189 10.95 15.62 -15.65
CA SER A 189 10.56 17.01 -15.90
C SER A 189 10.13 17.26 -17.35
N SER A 190 10.74 16.60 -18.32
CA SER A 190 10.37 16.71 -19.74
C SER A 190 9.07 15.94 -20.02
N ILE A 191 8.94 14.72 -19.45
CA ILE A 191 7.70 13.96 -19.52
C ILE A 191 6.54 14.79 -18.97
N TRP A 192 6.72 15.41 -17.80
CA TRP A 192 5.68 16.26 -17.21
C TRP A 192 5.34 17.49 -18.06
N ARG A 193 6.34 18.15 -18.64
CA ARG A 193 6.10 19.28 -19.56
C ARG A 193 5.31 18.85 -20.79
N TRP A 194 5.62 17.69 -21.35
CA TRP A 194 4.87 17.11 -22.45
C TRP A 194 3.40 16.85 -22.07
N VAL A 195 3.15 16.19 -20.91
CA VAL A 195 1.80 15.96 -20.39
C VAL A 195 1.03 17.28 -20.23
N VAL A 196 1.64 18.30 -19.60
CA VAL A 196 1.02 19.63 -19.44
C VAL A 196 0.74 20.26 -20.79
N GLY A 197 1.54 19.99 -21.81
CA GLY A 197 1.35 20.48 -23.18
C GLY A 197 0.09 19.99 -23.85
N LEU A 198 -0.47 18.83 -23.43
CA LEU A 198 -1.72 18.27 -23.97
C LEU A 198 -2.97 19.05 -23.54
N PHE A 199 -2.87 19.85 -22.48
CA PHE A 199 -3.99 20.66 -21.97
C PHE A 199 -4.11 22.02 -22.67
N PRO A 200 -5.33 22.61 -22.72
CA PRO A 200 -5.56 23.97 -23.18
C PRO A 200 -4.68 24.98 -22.43
N ARG A 201 -4.28 26.07 -23.10
CA ARG A 201 -3.32 27.05 -22.56
C ARG A 201 -3.75 27.67 -21.23
N ASP A 202 -5.03 27.92 -21.06
CA ASP A 202 -5.67 28.59 -19.91
C ASP A 202 -5.55 27.77 -18.61
N VAL A 203 -5.54 26.45 -18.72
CA VAL A 203 -5.48 25.55 -17.55
C VAL A 203 -4.08 25.01 -17.27
N ARG A 204 -3.11 25.19 -18.16
CA ARG A 204 -1.75 24.64 -18.03
C ARG A 204 -1.05 25.05 -16.74
N ALA A 205 -1.24 26.30 -16.31
CA ALA A 205 -0.64 26.79 -15.05
C ALA A 205 -1.20 26.05 -13.84
N THR A 206 -2.52 25.80 -13.83
CA THR A 206 -3.19 25.07 -12.77
C THR A 206 -2.77 23.60 -12.78
N VAL A 207 -2.79 22.94 -13.95
CA VAL A 207 -2.34 21.54 -14.09
C VAL A 207 -0.89 21.36 -13.63
N ARG A 208 -0.01 22.32 -13.98
CA ARG A 208 1.39 22.29 -13.55
C ARG A 208 1.51 22.35 -12.02
N ARG A 209 0.80 23.29 -11.38
CA ARG A 209 0.80 23.43 -9.90
C ARG A 209 0.25 22.20 -9.22
N SER A 210 -0.92 21.72 -9.67
CA SER A 210 -1.55 20.51 -9.13
C SER A 210 -0.65 19.29 -9.24
N GLY A 211 -0.04 19.06 -10.40
CA GLY A 211 0.86 17.94 -10.60
C GLY A 211 2.14 18.02 -9.76
N GLN A 212 2.70 19.22 -9.59
CA GLN A 212 3.84 19.39 -8.68
C GLN A 212 3.46 19.09 -7.23
N ALA A 213 2.32 19.57 -6.76
CA ALA A 213 1.82 19.27 -5.41
C ALA A 213 1.56 17.78 -5.22
N SER A 214 0.93 17.12 -6.21
CA SER A 214 0.73 15.67 -6.21
C SER A 214 2.05 14.89 -6.14
N TRP A 215 3.05 15.31 -6.90
CA TRP A 215 4.37 14.69 -6.89
C TRP A 215 5.07 14.82 -5.52
N PHE A 216 5.04 16.02 -4.93
CA PHE A 216 5.60 16.22 -3.59
C PHE A 216 4.90 15.38 -2.52
N ALA A 217 3.57 15.24 -2.62
CA ALA A 217 2.80 14.38 -1.74
C ALA A 217 3.22 12.90 -1.88
N LEU A 218 3.43 12.42 -3.12
CA LEU A 218 3.90 11.07 -3.40
C LEU A 218 5.31 10.83 -2.86
N GLU A 219 6.26 11.76 -3.09
CA GLU A 219 7.63 11.65 -2.56
C GLU A 219 7.62 11.62 -1.01
N GLY A 220 6.82 12.48 -0.40
CA GLY A 220 6.64 12.52 1.06
C GLY A 220 6.09 11.20 1.58
N TYR A 221 5.01 10.71 0.99
CA TYR A 221 4.38 9.44 1.35
C TYR A 221 5.37 8.27 1.20
N ALA A 222 6.01 8.12 0.04
CA ALA A 222 6.92 7.01 -0.22
C ALA A 222 8.07 6.94 0.79
N ARG A 223 8.66 8.10 1.11
CA ARG A 223 9.73 8.19 2.12
C ARG A 223 9.24 7.82 3.51
N THR A 224 8.12 8.39 3.92
CA THR A 224 7.52 8.11 5.24
C THR A 224 7.18 6.64 5.37
N GLN A 225 6.56 6.05 4.35
CA GLN A 225 6.14 4.65 4.35
C GLN A 225 7.33 3.69 4.51
N VAL A 226 8.45 3.96 3.82
CA VAL A 226 9.67 3.14 3.96
C VAL A 226 10.27 3.26 5.37
N ILE A 227 10.26 4.46 5.96
CA ILE A 227 10.77 4.66 7.33
C ILE A 227 9.89 3.93 8.34
N VAL A 228 8.57 4.05 8.22
CA VAL A 228 7.60 3.36 9.08
C VAL A 228 7.78 1.85 8.96
N ALA A 229 7.77 1.32 7.74
CA ALA A 229 7.97 -0.10 7.47
C ALA A 229 9.31 -0.63 8.04
N ALA A 230 10.39 0.16 7.96
CA ALA A 230 11.68 -0.21 8.51
C ALA A 230 11.67 -0.22 10.05
N VAL A 231 11.04 0.77 10.70
CA VAL A 231 10.93 0.82 12.16
C VAL A 231 10.09 -0.34 12.68
N ASP A 232 8.97 -0.65 12.04
CA ASP A 232 8.11 -1.79 12.41
C ASP A 232 8.85 -3.12 12.26
N ALA A 233 9.51 -3.31 11.11
CA ALA A 233 10.29 -4.52 10.86
C ALA A 233 11.43 -4.70 11.86
N VAL A 234 12.17 -3.64 12.16
CA VAL A 234 13.27 -3.67 13.14
C VAL A 234 12.73 -3.86 14.55
N GLY A 235 11.68 -3.14 14.94
CA GLY A 235 11.09 -3.24 16.28
C GLY A 235 10.56 -4.65 16.58
N ILE A 236 9.76 -5.19 15.65
CA ILE A 236 9.22 -6.56 15.76
C ILE A 236 10.35 -7.60 15.67
N GLY A 237 11.32 -7.36 14.76
CA GLY A 237 12.48 -8.25 14.60
C GLY A 237 13.38 -8.33 15.85
N ILE A 238 13.64 -7.20 16.49
CA ILE A 238 14.36 -7.18 17.78
C ILE A 238 13.58 -7.97 18.83
N GLY A 239 12.27 -7.76 18.91
CA GLY A 239 11.42 -8.53 19.82
C GLY A 239 11.48 -10.03 19.56
N ALA A 240 11.40 -10.45 18.31
CA ALA A 240 11.51 -11.86 17.90
C ALA A 240 12.91 -12.45 18.26
N ALA A 241 13.98 -11.69 18.02
CA ALA A 241 15.34 -12.10 18.34
C ALA A 241 15.55 -12.26 19.86
N LEU A 242 15.09 -11.30 20.67
CA LEU A 242 15.19 -11.36 22.12
C LEU A 242 14.43 -12.56 22.73
N LEU A 243 13.32 -12.93 22.10
CA LEU A 243 12.52 -14.09 22.48
C LEU A 243 13.04 -15.40 21.87
N SER A 244 14.14 -15.37 21.12
CA SER A 244 14.68 -16.52 20.39
C SER A 244 13.65 -17.20 19.47
N VAL A 245 12.76 -16.41 18.85
CA VAL A 245 11.81 -16.89 17.86
C VAL A 245 12.58 -17.21 16.57
N PRO A 246 12.37 -18.37 15.94
CA PRO A 246 13.03 -18.68 14.67
C PRO A 246 12.54 -17.78 13.53
N LEU A 247 13.29 -17.74 12.43
CA LEU A 247 12.93 -16.98 11.21
C LEU A 247 12.79 -15.46 11.44
N VAL A 248 13.68 -14.87 12.22
CA VAL A 248 13.66 -13.42 12.52
C VAL A 248 13.71 -12.59 11.24
N VAL A 249 14.65 -12.87 10.32
CA VAL A 249 14.77 -12.09 9.06
C VAL A 249 13.56 -12.27 8.14
N PRO A 250 13.03 -13.48 7.93
CA PRO A 250 11.73 -13.65 7.27
C PRO A 250 10.58 -12.88 7.90
N ILE A 251 10.46 -12.85 9.23
CA ILE A 251 9.45 -12.06 9.94
C ILE A 251 9.66 -10.58 9.64
N MET A 252 10.88 -10.06 9.76
CA MET A 252 11.21 -8.66 9.45
C MET A 252 10.86 -8.31 8.00
N ALA A 253 11.21 -9.17 7.04
CA ALA A 253 10.90 -8.95 5.63
C ALA A 253 9.38 -8.94 5.38
N LEU A 254 8.64 -9.86 6.01
CA LEU A 254 7.19 -9.90 5.91
C LEU A 254 6.55 -8.64 6.51
N VAL A 255 6.98 -8.21 7.70
CA VAL A 255 6.51 -6.98 8.35
C VAL A 255 6.79 -5.78 7.45
N PHE A 256 8.01 -5.66 6.94
CA PHE A 256 8.42 -4.58 6.05
C PHE A 256 7.55 -4.51 4.79
N LEU A 257 7.35 -5.63 4.10
CA LEU A 257 6.57 -5.68 2.87
C LEU A 257 5.08 -5.46 3.12
N SER A 258 4.54 -6.06 4.19
CA SER A 258 3.13 -5.91 4.51
C SER A 258 2.76 -4.51 5.01
N ALA A 259 3.69 -3.79 5.63
CA ALA A 259 3.48 -2.42 6.10
C ALA A 259 3.04 -1.44 5.00
N PHE A 260 3.36 -1.73 3.73
CA PHE A 260 2.89 -0.91 2.60
C PHE A 260 1.37 -0.98 2.37
N VAL A 261 0.67 -1.97 2.94
CA VAL A 261 -0.80 -2.04 2.95
C VAL A 261 -1.29 -1.59 4.33
N PRO A 262 -1.78 -0.36 4.49
CA PRO A 262 -2.15 0.18 5.80
C PRO A 262 -3.18 -0.68 6.52
N ILE A 263 -3.08 -0.77 7.83
CA ILE A 263 -3.97 -1.51 8.74
C ILE A 263 -3.83 -3.03 8.57
N ILE A 264 -4.01 -3.55 7.35
CA ILE A 264 -3.99 -4.99 7.07
C ILE A 264 -2.58 -5.55 7.29
N GLY A 265 -1.57 -4.84 6.79
CA GLY A 265 -0.18 -5.30 6.83
C GLY A 265 0.35 -5.50 8.24
N ALA A 266 0.29 -4.47 9.07
CA ALA A 266 0.76 -4.52 10.46
C ALA A 266 -0.01 -5.56 11.30
N THR A 267 -1.33 -5.68 11.09
CA THR A 267 -2.17 -6.62 11.84
C THR A 267 -1.83 -8.07 11.48
N ILE A 268 -1.74 -8.40 10.20
CA ILE A 268 -1.49 -9.78 9.76
C ILE A 268 -0.05 -10.20 10.10
N SER A 269 0.94 -9.37 9.81
CA SER A 269 2.35 -9.69 10.08
C SER A 269 2.65 -9.72 11.58
N GLY A 270 2.06 -8.81 12.36
CA GLY A 270 2.15 -8.80 13.81
C GLY A 270 1.50 -10.05 14.42
N ALA A 271 0.30 -10.43 13.98
CA ALA A 271 -0.37 -11.65 14.42
C ALA A 271 0.46 -12.91 14.11
N LEU A 272 1.09 -12.96 12.92
CA LEU A 272 1.98 -14.07 12.57
C LEU A 272 3.22 -14.15 13.47
N ALA A 273 3.83 -13.01 13.79
CA ALA A 273 4.97 -12.96 14.71
C ALA A 273 4.58 -13.45 16.13
N VAL A 274 3.41 -13.03 16.63
CA VAL A 274 2.85 -13.50 17.91
C VAL A 274 2.57 -15.01 17.88
N LEU A 275 1.96 -15.49 16.80
CA LEU A 275 1.65 -16.92 16.63
C LEU A 275 2.93 -17.75 16.60
N LEU A 276 3.97 -17.32 15.88
CA LEU A 276 5.27 -17.98 15.86
C LEU A 276 5.89 -18.03 17.25
N ALA A 277 5.93 -16.92 17.98
CA ALA A 277 6.45 -16.87 19.34
C ALA A 277 5.68 -17.81 20.29
N LEU A 278 4.36 -17.85 20.16
CA LEU A 278 3.48 -18.72 20.93
C LEU A 278 3.77 -20.20 20.67
N VAL A 279 3.87 -20.58 19.39
CA VAL A 279 4.04 -21.97 18.97
C VAL A 279 5.43 -22.49 19.26
N THR A 280 6.48 -21.67 19.09
CA THR A 280 7.87 -22.11 19.29
C THR A 280 8.33 -22.06 20.74
N ASN A 281 7.96 -20.99 21.46
CA ASN A 281 8.50 -20.71 22.79
C ASN A 281 7.45 -20.69 23.91
N GLY A 282 6.18 -21.00 23.55
CA GLY A 282 5.07 -21.15 24.49
C GLY A 282 4.35 -19.84 24.82
N TRP A 283 3.38 -19.95 25.71
CA TRP A 283 2.42 -18.91 26.05
C TRP A 283 3.03 -17.57 26.51
N THR A 284 4.02 -17.63 27.38
CA THR A 284 4.71 -16.41 27.88
C THR A 284 5.36 -15.62 26.78
N SER A 285 6.05 -16.29 25.85
CA SER A 285 6.69 -15.65 24.69
C SER A 285 5.67 -15.06 23.74
N GLY A 286 4.54 -15.75 23.52
CA GLY A 286 3.43 -15.23 22.72
C GLY A 286 2.85 -13.95 23.31
N LEU A 287 2.62 -13.88 24.64
CA LEU A 287 2.12 -12.67 25.32
C LEU A 287 3.13 -11.52 25.27
N VAL A 288 4.41 -11.80 25.52
CA VAL A 288 5.46 -10.77 25.45
C VAL A 288 5.57 -10.25 24.02
N MET A 289 5.53 -11.13 23.02
CA MET A 289 5.55 -10.72 21.61
C MET A 289 4.33 -9.87 21.23
N LEU A 290 3.14 -10.22 21.72
CA LEU A 290 1.95 -9.38 21.55
C LEU A 290 2.16 -7.99 22.15
N GLY A 291 2.72 -7.91 23.35
CA GLY A 291 3.07 -6.64 23.99
C GLY A 291 4.06 -5.81 23.15
N ILE A 292 5.06 -6.46 22.55
CA ILE A 292 6.04 -5.81 21.67
C ILE A 292 5.36 -5.29 20.39
N VAL A 293 4.54 -6.11 19.73
CA VAL A 293 3.79 -5.70 18.52
C VAL A 293 2.89 -4.50 18.84
N LEU A 294 2.15 -4.54 19.94
CA LEU A 294 1.30 -3.42 20.36
C LEU A 294 2.11 -2.18 20.68
N ALA A 295 3.28 -2.31 21.34
CA ALA A 295 4.17 -1.20 21.63
C ALA A 295 4.71 -0.56 20.33
N VAL A 296 5.13 -1.37 19.35
CA VAL A 296 5.56 -0.87 18.03
C VAL A 296 4.44 -0.13 17.33
N MET A 297 3.22 -0.68 17.29
CA MET A 297 2.05 -0.01 16.72
C MET A 297 1.71 1.31 17.44
N GLN A 298 1.91 1.38 18.76
CA GLN A 298 1.71 2.62 19.51
C GLN A 298 2.78 3.66 19.19
N VAL A 299 4.04 3.25 19.07
CA VAL A 299 5.12 4.15 18.62
C VAL A 299 4.87 4.64 17.20
N GLU A 300 4.42 3.75 16.29
CA GLU A 300 4.02 4.16 14.94
C GLU A 300 2.95 5.24 14.96
N SER A 301 1.81 4.98 15.63
CA SER A 301 0.65 5.86 15.58
C SER A 301 0.83 7.19 16.34
N HIS A 302 1.55 7.18 17.46
CA HIS A 302 1.68 8.36 18.33
C HIS A 302 2.98 9.15 18.10
N VAL A 303 4.03 8.52 17.59
CA VAL A 303 5.33 9.16 17.41
C VAL A 303 5.69 9.30 15.94
N LEU A 304 5.70 8.20 15.18
CA LEU A 304 6.16 8.21 13.79
C LEU A 304 5.20 8.95 12.87
N GLN A 305 3.90 8.67 12.97
CA GLN A 305 2.91 9.32 12.11
C GLN A 305 2.91 10.85 12.27
N PRO A 306 2.84 11.45 13.48
CA PRO A 306 2.92 12.91 13.65
C PRO A 306 4.24 13.50 13.18
N LEU A 307 5.38 12.82 13.44
CA LEU A 307 6.70 13.31 13.08
C LEU A 307 6.96 13.26 11.57
N LEU A 308 6.54 12.20 10.90
CA LEU A 308 6.90 11.92 9.51
C LEU A 308 5.84 12.40 8.51
N MET A 309 4.57 12.23 8.82
CA MET A 309 3.50 12.61 7.90
C MET A 309 3.16 14.10 7.96
N GLY A 310 3.39 14.77 9.09
CA GLY A 310 3.11 16.19 9.25
C GLY A 310 1.74 16.58 8.68
N LYS A 311 1.68 17.74 7.98
CA LYS A 311 0.46 18.18 7.28
C LYS A 311 0.35 17.63 5.84
N ALA A 312 1.26 16.75 5.40
CA ALA A 312 1.36 16.36 4.00
C ALA A 312 0.23 15.44 3.52
N VAL A 313 -0.40 14.67 4.43
CA VAL A 313 -1.50 13.76 4.10
C VAL A 313 -2.68 14.06 5.02
N ASN A 314 -3.39 15.17 4.75
CA ASN A 314 -4.63 15.51 5.47
C ASN A 314 -5.81 14.70 4.92
N LEU A 315 -5.77 13.37 5.11
CA LEU A 315 -6.87 12.48 4.77
C LEU A 315 -7.59 12.07 6.05
N HIS A 316 -8.92 12.10 6.02
CA HIS A 316 -9.71 11.59 7.13
C HIS A 316 -9.51 10.06 7.23
N PRO A 317 -9.28 9.48 8.43
CA PRO A 317 -9.02 8.04 8.58
C PRO A 317 -10.08 7.15 7.92
N TRP A 318 -11.33 7.54 8.01
CA TRP A 318 -12.43 6.83 7.35
C TRP A 318 -12.29 6.78 5.82
N ALA A 319 -11.84 7.87 5.19
CA ALA A 319 -11.59 7.90 3.75
C ALA A 319 -10.45 6.93 3.36
N VAL A 320 -9.43 6.80 4.21
CA VAL A 320 -8.33 5.84 4.01
C VAL A 320 -8.87 4.41 4.03
N ILE A 321 -9.69 4.05 5.03
CA ILE A 321 -10.29 2.71 5.14
C ILE A 321 -11.12 2.39 3.90
N ILE A 322 -12.02 3.29 3.49
CA ILE A 322 -12.85 3.09 2.30
C ILE A 322 -12.00 3.02 1.04
N GLY A 323 -11.02 3.92 0.90
CA GLY A 323 -10.13 3.93 -0.26
C GLY A 323 -9.34 2.63 -0.41
N VAL A 324 -8.80 2.09 0.69
CA VAL A 324 -8.10 0.81 0.70
C VAL A 324 -9.05 -0.35 0.37
N ALA A 325 -10.26 -0.36 0.96
CA ALA A 325 -11.27 -1.37 0.66
C ALA A 325 -11.71 -1.35 -0.82
N VAL A 326 -11.98 -0.17 -1.36
CA VAL A 326 -12.32 0.00 -2.79
C VAL A 326 -11.14 -0.40 -3.68
N GLY A 327 -9.92 0.02 -3.33
CA GLY A 327 -8.72 -0.38 -4.07
C GLY A 327 -8.54 -1.90 -4.09
N ALA A 328 -8.73 -2.55 -2.94
CA ALA A 328 -8.65 -4.01 -2.82
C ALA A 328 -9.70 -4.73 -3.68
N LEU A 329 -10.93 -4.22 -3.72
CA LEU A 329 -12.01 -4.78 -4.54
C LEU A 329 -11.73 -4.63 -6.05
N LEU A 330 -11.14 -3.51 -6.47
CA LEU A 330 -10.90 -3.22 -7.89
C LEU A 330 -9.67 -3.92 -8.46
N MET A 331 -8.57 -3.94 -7.72
CA MET A 331 -7.26 -4.40 -8.22
C MET A 331 -6.54 -5.33 -7.22
N GLY A 332 -7.26 -5.92 -6.29
CA GLY A 332 -6.69 -6.82 -5.28
C GLY A 332 -5.67 -6.12 -4.38
N VAL A 333 -4.61 -6.85 -4.02
CA VAL A 333 -3.53 -6.35 -3.14
C VAL A 333 -2.86 -5.10 -3.73
N ALA A 334 -2.66 -5.05 -5.06
CA ALA A 334 -2.07 -3.88 -5.70
C ALA A 334 -2.94 -2.64 -5.54
N GLY A 335 -4.27 -2.76 -5.71
CA GLY A 335 -5.20 -1.66 -5.48
C GLY A 335 -5.19 -1.16 -4.04
N ALA A 336 -5.13 -2.06 -3.05
CA ALA A 336 -5.01 -1.69 -1.64
C ALA A 336 -3.71 -0.90 -1.37
N LEU A 337 -2.59 -1.35 -1.94
CA LEU A 337 -1.27 -0.74 -1.80
C LEU A 337 -1.22 0.68 -2.39
N PHE A 338 -1.81 0.87 -3.57
CA PHE A 338 -1.80 2.18 -4.24
C PHE A 338 -2.91 3.13 -3.81
N ALA A 339 -3.91 2.68 -3.04
CA ALA A 339 -5.05 3.49 -2.63
C ALA A 339 -4.61 4.77 -1.89
N VAL A 340 -3.76 4.64 -0.88
CA VAL A 340 -3.33 5.79 -0.06
C VAL A 340 -2.48 6.78 -0.83
N PRO A 341 -1.41 6.38 -1.55
CA PRO A 341 -0.62 7.32 -2.34
C PRO A 341 -1.45 8.02 -3.42
N VAL A 342 -2.37 7.33 -4.08
CA VAL A 342 -3.27 7.96 -5.07
C VAL A 342 -4.18 8.99 -4.41
N MET A 343 -4.79 8.67 -3.28
CA MET A 343 -5.62 9.63 -2.54
C MET A 343 -4.81 10.84 -2.07
N ALA A 344 -3.59 10.64 -1.59
CA ALA A 344 -2.69 11.73 -1.18
C ALA A 344 -2.36 12.65 -2.35
N MET A 345 -2.04 12.08 -3.51
CA MET A 345 -1.78 12.83 -4.75
C MET A 345 -2.99 13.64 -5.19
N VAL A 346 -4.17 13.00 -5.22
CA VAL A 346 -5.42 13.66 -5.64
C VAL A 346 -5.77 14.80 -4.68
N ASN A 347 -5.68 14.58 -3.38
CA ASN A 347 -5.95 15.61 -2.38
C ASN A 347 -5.02 16.82 -2.51
N ALA A 348 -3.69 16.58 -2.59
CA ALA A 348 -2.70 17.64 -2.74
C ALA A 348 -2.88 18.41 -4.05
N GLY A 349 -3.12 17.70 -5.16
CA GLY A 349 -3.38 18.30 -6.47
C GLY A 349 -4.64 19.15 -6.51
N ALA A 350 -5.73 18.68 -5.89
CA ALA A 350 -6.99 19.40 -5.82
C ALA A 350 -6.87 20.69 -4.98
N GLN A 351 -6.17 20.65 -3.84
CA GLN A 351 -5.91 21.83 -3.01
C GLN A 351 -5.09 22.88 -3.76
N ALA A 352 -4.01 22.46 -4.42
CA ALA A 352 -3.17 23.35 -5.21
C ALA A 352 -3.94 23.94 -6.42
N GLY A 353 -4.83 23.16 -7.04
CA GLY A 353 -5.69 23.62 -8.12
C GLY A 353 -6.67 24.71 -7.70
N ARG A 354 -7.16 24.66 -6.45
CA ARG A 354 -8.07 25.67 -5.86
C ARG A 354 -7.33 26.94 -5.37
N GLY A 355 -6.02 27.02 -5.52
CA GLY A 355 -5.23 28.17 -5.05
C GLY A 355 -4.96 28.18 -3.55
N VAL A 356 -5.29 27.12 -2.84
CA VAL A 356 -4.93 26.94 -1.42
C VAL A 356 -3.45 26.61 -1.36
N SER A 357 -2.63 27.47 -0.72
CA SER A 357 -1.18 27.23 -0.56
C SER A 357 -0.98 25.99 0.35
N VAL A 358 -0.38 24.95 -0.20
CA VAL A 358 -0.02 23.71 0.52
C VAL A 358 1.27 23.92 1.35
N THR A 359 1.86 25.10 1.29
CA THR A 359 3.02 25.47 2.10
C THR A 359 2.57 25.84 3.52
N GLY A 360 2.52 24.82 4.38
CA GLY A 360 2.64 25.08 5.81
C GLY A 360 4.09 25.50 6.10
N THR A 361 4.23 26.72 6.55
CA THR A 361 5.43 27.26 7.21
C THR A 361 5.87 26.37 8.36
#